data_9bf385603b8a0dd5a7e0c53e63864916
#
_entry.id   9bf385603b8a0dd5a7e0c53e63864916
#
_cell.length_a   1.000
_cell.length_b   1.000
_cell.length_c   1.000
_cell.angle_alpha   90.00
_cell.angle_beta   90.00
_cell.angle_gamma   90.00
#
_symmetry.space_group_name_H-M   'P 1'
#
loop_
_entity.id
_entity.type
_entity.pdbx_description
1 polymer ?
#
loop_
_entity_poly.entity_id
_entity_poly.type
_entity_poly.pdbx_seq_one_letter_code
_entity_poly.pdbx_strand_id
1 'polypeptide(L)'
;MRIRTPLPSLFAAALTAGGLLLTATGPASAATTIEVTTAAQLKTALAAAGPGDTIHLADGTYTGNFKATTPATASARITLTGSPGAVLTAGGGYGLHLNGASYWTVQGVTVTGGQKGIMIDAAKGVVIDGVTVHGLDMEGVHFRTSSTDGVIRNSRIYDTGNDGRGMGEGVYVGTANTLSDKSDRIQILGNTIGPGVGGENVDIKEGTTGARIIGNTFDGGGLTGANYDDSWVDVKGNDVLVQDNTGTATSNDGYQTHTQQPGWGCGTIFKGNKSNLTSATGTTRLAINVTNFGAGCTTTVHSSNTVTGGKGLTNIAVTP
;
A
#
# COMPACT_ATOMS: atom_id res chain seq x y z
N MET A 1 58.21 55.19 -48.20
CA MET A 1 58.01 55.14 -46.75
C MET A 1 56.68 55.78 -46.42
N ARG A 2 55.61 54.90 -46.22
CA ARG A 2 54.29 55.38 -45.92
C ARG A 2 53.86 54.70 -44.62
N ILE A 3 53.67 55.53 -43.62
CA ILE A 3 53.27 55.16 -42.27
C ILE A 3 51.75 54.96 -42.31
N ARG A 4 51.28 53.76 -41.86
CA ARG A 4 49.86 53.50 -41.62
C ARG A 4 49.61 53.55 -40.13
N THR A 5 48.74 54.41 -39.70
CA THR A 5 48.18 54.50 -38.34
C THR A 5 47.05 53.45 -38.17
N PRO A 6 46.95 52.79 -37.01
CA PRO A 6 45.81 51.89 -36.73
C PRO A 6 44.59 52.63 -36.17
N LEU A 7 43.37 52.22 -36.59
CA LEU A 7 42.11 52.64 -36.03
C LEU A 7 41.83 51.92 -34.69
N PRO A 8 41.13 52.58 -33.77
CA PRO A 8 40.71 51.93 -32.52
C PRO A 8 39.45 51.09 -32.70
N SER A 9 39.46 49.85 -32.15
CA SER A 9 38.35 48.96 -32.10
C SER A 9 37.31 49.39 -31.03
N LEU A 10 36.09 49.64 -31.44
CA LEU A 10 34.97 49.81 -30.51
C LEU A 10 34.53 48.42 -29.97
N PHE A 11 34.65 48.23 -28.67
CA PHE A 11 33.99 47.13 -27.96
C PHE A 11 32.53 47.50 -27.71
N ALA A 12 31.57 46.77 -28.37
CA ALA A 12 30.17 46.84 -28.03
C ALA A 12 29.90 45.91 -26.84
N ALA A 13 29.57 46.48 -25.69
CA ALA A 13 29.09 45.74 -24.52
C ALA A 13 27.62 45.35 -24.75
N ALA A 14 27.36 44.05 -24.89
CA ALA A 14 26.01 43.53 -24.90
C ALA A 14 25.50 43.40 -23.46
N LEU A 15 24.56 44.24 -23.06
CA LEU A 15 23.76 44.05 -21.83
C LEU A 15 22.75 42.92 -22.08
N THR A 16 22.98 41.77 -21.44
CA THR A 16 21.98 40.72 -21.31
C THR A 16 21.03 41.11 -20.18
N ALA A 17 19.83 41.54 -20.52
CA ALA A 17 18.75 41.71 -19.56
C ALA A 17 18.27 40.33 -19.11
N GLY A 18 18.70 39.87 -17.92
CA GLY A 18 18.19 38.69 -17.24
C GLY A 18 16.76 38.96 -16.75
N GLY A 19 15.77 38.49 -17.51
CA GLY A 19 14.38 38.52 -17.07
C GLY A 19 14.19 37.59 -15.87
N LEU A 20 13.96 38.14 -14.69
CA LEU A 20 13.46 37.41 -13.53
C LEU A 20 12.02 36.97 -13.85
N LEU A 21 11.80 35.69 -14.16
CA LEU A 21 10.47 35.09 -14.16
C LEU A 21 9.96 35.02 -12.71
N LEU A 22 9.25 36.05 -12.27
CA LEU A 22 8.41 35.95 -11.08
C LEU A 22 7.28 34.99 -11.42
N THR A 23 7.37 33.74 -10.96
CA THR A 23 6.21 32.86 -10.89
C THR A 23 5.28 33.44 -9.83
N ALA A 24 4.20 34.05 -10.28
CA ALA A 24 3.12 34.48 -9.38
C ALA A 24 2.52 33.23 -8.76
N THR A 25 2.91 32.91 -7.53
CA THR A 25 2.16 32.00 -6.67
C THR A 25 0.87 32.74 -6.32
N GLY A 26 -0.24 32.38 -6.97
CA GLY A 26 -1.57 32.84 -6.54
C GLY A 26 -1.76 32.50 -5.05
N PRO A 27 -2.62 33.23 -4.35
CA PRO A 27 -2.88 32.95 -2.94
C PRO A 27 -3.31 31.50 -2.80
N ALA A 28 -2.63 30.72 -1.94
CA ALA A 28 -3.08 29.39 -1.57
C ALA A 28 -4.52 29.54 -1.04
N SER A 29 -5.46 28.81 -1.61
CA SER A 29 -6.82 28.76 -1.09
C SER A 29 -6.75 28.35 0.38
N ALA A 30 -7.48 29.04 1.25
CA ALA A 30 -7.53 28.63 2.66
C ALA A 30 -8.10 27.21 2.74
N ALA A 31 -7.46 26.36 3.53
CA ALA A 31 -7.95 25.01 3.79
C ALA A 31 -9.38 25.07 4.36
N THR A 32 -10.29 24.28 3.80
CA THR A 32 -11.69 24.24 4.21
C THR A 32 -12.07 22.87 4.76
N THR A 33 -13.05 22.86 5.68
CA THR A 33 -13.72 21.61 6.08
C THR A 33 -15.07 21.55 5.38
N ILE A 34 -15.29 20.45 4.66
CA ILE A 34 -16.52 20.16 3.92
C ILE A 34 -17.28 19.10 4.71
N GLU A 35 -18.37 19.51 5.36
CA GLU A 35 -19.25 18.59 6.10
C GLU A 35 -20.14 17.82 5.15
N VAL A 36 -20.19 16.49 5.29
CA VAL A 36 -20.88 15.57 4.39
C VAL A 36 -21.78 14.63 5.19
N THR A 37 -23.05 14.55 4.81
CA THR A 37 -24.06 13.70 5.45
C THR A 37 -24.75 12.75 4.46
N THR A 38 -24.50 12.88 3.15
CA THR A 38 -25.13 12.02 2.12
C THR A 38 -24.12 11.57 1.08
N ALA A 39 -24.42 10.43 0.41
CA ALA A 39 -23.59 9.91 -0.67
C ALA A 39 -23.43 10.89 -1.85
N ALA A 40 -24.47 11.67 -2.15
CA ALA A 40 -24.40 12.69 -3.21
C ALA A 40 -23.44 13.83 -2.85
N GLN A 41 -23.49 14.31 -1.60
CA GLN A 41 -22.54 15.31 -1.10
C GLN A 41 -21.11 14.76 -1.09
N LEU A 42 -20.90 13.50 -0.70
CA LEU A 42 -19.58 12.87 -0.74
C LEU A 42 -19.02 12.85 -2.16
N LYS A 43 -19.78 12.46 -3.16
CA LYS A 43 -19.35 12.48 -4.57
C LYS A 43 -18.94 13.87 -5.02
N THR A 44 -19.73 14.89 -4.64
CA THR A 44 -19.43 16.29 -4.95
C THR A 44 -18.16 16.77 -4.25
N ALA A 45 -18.02 16.45 -2.95
CA ALA A 45 -16.84 16.83 -2.16
C ALA A 45 -15.55 16.19 -2.70
N LEU A 46 -15.57 14.88 -3.02
CA LEU A 46 -14.42 14.17 -3.61
C LEU A 46 -13.98 14.77 -4.97
N ALA A 47 -14.91 15.30 -5.74
CA ALA A 47 -14.61 15.95 -7.02
C ALA A 47 -14.10 17.39 -6.88
N ALA A 48 -14.51 18.09 -5.81
CA ALA A 48 -14.24 19.52 -5.60
C ALA A 48 -13.05 19.81 -4.70
N ALA A 49 -12.71 18.89 -3.78
CA ALA A 49 -11.67 19.11 -2.76
C ALA A 49 -10.31 19.43 -3.39
N GLY A 50 -9.68 20.47 -2.86
CA GLY A 50 -8.33 20.91 -3.24
C GLY A 50 -7.30 20.67 -2.12
N PRO A 51 -6.01 20.95 -2.41
CA PRO A 51 -4.93 20.77 -1.43
C PRO A 51 -5.18 21.53 -0.11
N GLY A 52 -5.13 20.79 1.00
CA GLY A 52 -5.38 21.30 2.34
C GLY A 52 -6.80 21.07 2.86
N ASP A 53 -7.75 20.74 1.98
CA ASP A 53 -9.15 20.53 2.41
C ASP A 53 -9.34 19.25 3.22
N THR A 54 -10.35 19.30 4.08
CA THR A 54 -10.84 18.15 4.86
C THR A 54 -12.29 17.88 4.48
N ILE A 55 -12.58 16.66 4.04
CA ILE A 55 -13.93 16.14 3.85
C ILE A 55 -14.28 15.36 5.12
N HIS A 56 -15.20 15.87 5.91
CA HIS A 56 -15.65 15.25 7.15
C HIS A 56 -17.00 14.56 6.95
N LEU A 57 -17.02 13.25 7.20
CA LEU A 57 -18.22 12.42 7.08
C LEU A 57 -18.89 12.30 8.44
N ALA A 58 -20.15 12.70 8.53
CA ALA A 58 -21.00 12.34 9.66
C ALA A 58 -21.26 10.82 9.66
N ASP A 59 -21.61 10.29 10.82
CA ASP A 59 -22.05 8.89 10.91
C ASP A 59 -23.27 8.63 10.02
N GLY A 60 -23.24 7.51 9.32
CA GLY A 60 -24.29 7.13 8.38
C GLY A 60 -23.76 6.24 7.26
N THR A 61 -24.66 5.74 6.43
CA THR A 61 -24.33 4.87 5.30
C THR A 61 -24.31 5.66 4.00
N TYR A 62 -23.16 5.65 3.35
CA TYR A 62 -22.91 6.28 2.06
C TYR A 62 -22.87 5.18 1.00
N THR A 63 -23.98 5.01 0.27
CA THR A 63 -24.10 3.94 -0.76
C THR A 63 -23.63 4.43 -2.11
N GLY A 64 -22.65 3.73 -2.70
CA GLY A 64 -22.15 4.00 -4.05
C GLY A 64 -20.66 3.71 -4.18
N ASN A 65 -20.15 3.95 -5.39
CA ASN A 65 -18.73 3.92 -5.69
C ASN A 65 -18.19 5.34 -5.61
N PHE A 66 -17.14 5.54 -4.82
CA PHE A 66 -16.57 6.86 -4.55
C PHE A 66 -15.19 6.95 -5.18
N LYS A 67 -14.93 8.05 -5.90
CA LYS A 67 -13.68 8.25 -6.62
C LYS A 67 -13.13 9.66 -6.38
N ALA A 68 -11.84 9.75 -6.04
CA ALA A 68 -11.07 10.98 -6.00
C ALA A 68 -9.97 10.93 -7.07
N THR A 69 -9.73 12.06 -7.75
CA THR A 69 -8.73 12.17 -8.81
C THR A 69 -7.81 13.38 -8.65
N THR A 70 -8.16 14.31 -7.76
CA THR A 70 -7.39 15.53 -7.52
C THR A 70 -6.13 15.22 -6.72
N PRO A 71 -4.93 15.50 -7.20
CA PRO A 71 -3.73 15.37 -6.40
C PRO A 71 -3.59 16.51 -5.39
N ALA A 72 -3.09 16.18 -4.23
CA ALA A 72 -2.65 17.13 -3.21
C ALA A 72 -1.11 17.23 -3.19
N THR A 73 -0.55 17.85 -2.17
CA THR A 73 0.90 17.93 -1.92
C THR A 73 1.26 17.39 -0.55
N ALA A 74 2.52 17.09 -0.32
CA ALA A 74 2.99 16.60 0.97
C ALA A 74 2.75 17.60 2.11
N SER A 75 2.80 18.90 1.82
CA SER A 75 2.58 19.99 2.78
C SER A 75 1.12 20.44 2.92
N ALA A 76 0.24 20.05 1.97
CA ALA A 76 -1.18 20.39 1.96
C ALA A 76 -1.98 19.17 1.47
N ARG A 77 -2.11 18.17 2.34
CA ARG A 77 -2.84 16.93 2.04
C ARG A 77 -4.34 17.20 1.96
N ILE A 78 -5.05 16.43 1.15
CA ILE A 78 -6.51 16.35 1.24
C ILE A 78 -6.85 15.22 2.21
N THR A 79 -7.76 15.47 3.14
CA THR A 79 -8.16 14.48 4.15
C THR A 79 -9.63 14.11 3.98
N LEU A 80 -9.91 12.82 3.85
CA LEU A 80 -11.24 12.23 4.03
C LEU A 80 -11.27 11.60 5.43
N THR A 81 -12.12 12.08 6.30
CA THR A 81 -12.17 11.62 7.70
C THR A 81 -13.61 11.41 8.17
N GLY A 82 -13.76 10.53 9.14
CA GLY A 82 -15.01 10.23 9.84
C GLY A 82 -14.74 9.29 11.01
N SER A 83 -15.79 8.88 11.69
CA SER A 83 -15.75 7.80 12.67
C SER A 83 -15.96 6.43 11.99
N PRO A 84 -15.78 5.30 12.69
CA PRO A 84 -16.18 3.99 12.18
C PRO A 84 -17.67 3.87 11.81
N GLY A 85 -18.52 4.79 12.31
CA GLY A 85 -19.94 4.90 11.95
C GLY A 85 -20.19 5.58 10.60
N ALA A 86 -19.18 6.19 9.99
CA ALA A 86 -19.25 6.70 8.62
C ALA A 86 -18.89 5.56 7.66
N VAL A 87 -19.90 4.91 7.10
CA VAL A 87 -19.80 3.64 6.35
C VAL A 87 -19.96 3.89 4.85
N LEU A 88 -18.90 3.70 4.08
CA LEU A 88 -18.93 3.66 2.62
C LEU A 88 -19.27 2.23 2.19
N THR A 89 -20.39 2.04 1.48
CA THR A 89 -20.81 0.71 1.01
C THR A 89 -21.03 0.71 -0.50
N ALA A 90 -20.33 -0.18 -1.21
CA ALA A 90 -20.48 -0.34 -2.64
C ALA A 90 -21.40 -1.54 -2.97
N GLY A 91 -22.21 -1.41 -4.00
CA GLY A 91 -23.02 -2.51 -4.55
C GLY A 91 -22.24 -3.35 -5.58
N GLY A 92 -20.99 -3.00 -5.86
CA GLY A 92 -20.09 -3.63 -6.84
C GLY A 92 -18.94 -2.68 -7.18
N GLY A 93 -17.85 -3.16 -7.78
CA GLY A 93 -16.67 -2.37 -8.06
C GLY A 93 -15.94 -1.96 -6.77
N TYR A 94 -15.40 -0.74 -6.70
CA TYR A 94 -14.55 -0.28 -5.58
C TYR A 94 -15.33 0.62 -4.62
N GLY A 95 -15.18 0.39 -3.31
CA GLY A 95 -15.77 1.24 -2.27
C GLY A 95 -15.23 2.67 -2.34
N LEU A 96 -13.90 2.81 -2.31
CA LEU A 96 -13.19 4.08 -2.50
C LEU A 96 -12.05 3.90 -3.51
N HIS A 97 -11.97 4.76 -4.52
CA HIS A 97 -10.93 4.75 -5.54
C HIS A 97 -10.13 6.06 -5.55
N LEU A 98 -8.88 6.01 -5.13
CA LEU A 98 -7.93 7.11 -5.23
C LEU A 98 -7.11 6.94 -6.51
N ASN A 99 -7.51 7.60 -7.60
CA ASN A 99 -6.92 7.45 -8.92
C ASN A 99 -6.13 8.71 -9.32
N GLY A 100 -4.82 8.65 -9.28
CA GLY A 100 -3.96 9.81 -9.40
C GLY A 100 -4.03 10.78 -8.20
N ALA A 101 -4.82 10.44 -7.18
CA ALA A 101 -5.08 11.24 -5.98
C ALA A 101 -3.90 11.16 -4.99
N SER A 102 -2.76 11.73 -5.36
CA SER A 102 -1.56 11.75 -4.53
C SER A 102 -1.76 12.57 -3.25
N TYR A 103 -1.09 12.15 -2.18
CA TYR A 103 -1.07 12.84 -0.88
C TYR A 103 -2.46 13.03 -0.23
N TRP A 104 -3.35 12.07 -0.43
CA TRP A 104 -4.57 11.96 0.36
C TRP A 104 -4.33 11.24 1.68
N THR A 105 -5.13 11.60 2.68
CA THR A 105 -5.28 10.84 3.92
C THR A 105 -6.72 10.36 4.01
N VAL A 106 -6.93 9.07 4.24
CA VAL A 106 -8.25 8.48 4.55
C VAL A 106 -8.19 7.97 5.98
N GLN A 107 -9.07 8.48 6.84
CA GLN A 107 -8.97 8.25 8.27
C GLN A 107 -10.31 7.88 8.91
N GLY A 108 -10.30 6.84 9.73
CA GLY A 108 -11.36 6.48 10.69
C GLY A 108 -12.61 5.84 10.11
N VAL A 109 -12.87 5.96 8.82
CA VAL A 109 -14.08 5.48 8.16
C VAL A 109 -14.12 3.96 8.01
N THR A 110 -15.33 3.42 7.79
CA THR A 110 -15.53 2.02 7.38
C THR A 110 -15.78 1.95 5.88
N VAL A 111 -15.18 0.95 5.20
CA VAL A 111 -15.44 0.62 3.79
C VAL A 111 -15.87 -0.84 3.71
N THR A 112 -17.03 -1.09 3.10
CA THR A 112 -17.62 -2.44 3.03
C THR A 112 -18.42 -2.66 1.75
N GLY A 113 -18.62 -3.92 1.42
CA GLY A 113 -19.38 -4.31 0.23
C GLY A 113 -18.65 -4.06 -1.08
N GLY A 114 -19.17 -4.62 -2.17
CA GLY A 114 -18.59 -4.51 -3.49
C GLY A 114 -17.41 -5.44 -3.74
N GLN A 115 -16.76 -5.25 -4.88
CA GLN A 115 -15.68 -6.13 -5.32
C GLN A 115 -14.41 -5.91 -4.50
N LYS A 116 -13.97 -4.65 -4.34
CA LYS A 116 -12.73 -4.29 -3.61
C LYS A 116 -12.98 -3.08 -2.71
N GLY A 117 -12.25 -3.01 -1.60
CA GLY A 117 -12.42 -1.94 -0.64
C GLY A 117 -11.82 -0.61 -1.10
N ILE A 118 -10.54 -0.37 -0.83
CA ILE A 118 -9.85 0.88 -1.15
C ILE A 118 -8.82 0.60 -2.24
N MET A 119 -9.00 1.22 -3.41
CA MET A 119 -8.09 1.12 -4.55
C MET A 119 -7.26 2.38 -4.66
N ILE A 120 -5.95 2.22 -4.80
CA ILE A 120 -4.99 3.31 -4.98
C ILE A 120 -4.24 3.08 -6.28
N ASP A 121 -4.56 3.88 -7.31
CA ASP A 121 -3.96 3.81 -8.64
C ASP A 121 -3.14 5.07 -8.95
N ALA A 122 -1.90 4.92 -9.40
CA ALA A 122 -1.03 6.00 -9.88
C ALA A 122 -0.92 7.17 -8.89
N ALA A 123 -0.90 6.90 -7.58
CA ALA A 123 -0.92 7.91 -6.53
C ALA A 123 0.30 7.79 -5.61
N LYS A 124 0.88 8.92 -5.25
CA LYS A 124 2.04 8.99 -4.35
C LYS A 124 1.64 9.44 -2.96
N GLY A 125 2.23 8.80 -1.93
CA GLY A 125 2.16 9.27 -0.55
C GLY A 125 0.76 9.25 0.06
N VAL A 126 -0.11 8.34 -0.38
CA VAL A 126 -1.44 8.14 0.23
C VAL A 126 -1.27 7.55 1.63
N VAL A 127 -2.06 8.02 2.59
CA VAL A 127 -2.12 7.48 3.95
C VAL A 127 -3.52 6.96 4.24
N ILE A 128 -3.61 5.70 4.62
CA ILE A 128 -4.82 5.05 5.13
C ILE A 128 -4.58 4.80 6.62
N ASP A 129 -5.36 5.40 7.50
CA ASP A 129 -5.11 5.39 8.95
C ASP A 129 -6.38 5.10 9.75
N GLY A 130 -6.35 4.07 10.57
CA GLY A 130 -7.44 3.75 11.50
C GLY A 130 -8.76 3.39 10.81
N VAL A 131 -8.73 2.90 9.57
CA VAL A 131 -9.92 2.49 8.83
C VAL A 131 -10.35 1.07 9.17
N THR A 132 -11.62 0.76 8.96
CA THR A 132 -12.15 -0.61 8.95
C THR A 132 -12.54 -0.98 7.53
N VAL A 133 -12.05 -2.13 7.03
CA VAL A 133 -12.36 -2.63 5.68
C VAL A 133 -12.81 -4.07 5.76
N HIS A 134 -14.02 -4.39 5.26
CA HIS A 134 -14.55 -5.75 5.37
C HIS A 134 -15.72 -6.02 4.42
N GLY A 135 -16.15 -7.31 4.34
CA GLY A 135 -17.34 -7.71 3.59
C GLY A 135 -17.16 -7.54 2.09
N LEU A 136 -16.03 -7.96 1.52
CA LEU A 136 -15.66 -7.72 0.13
C LEU A 136 -15.54 -9.03 -0.67
N ASP A 137 -15.85 -8.96 -1.95
CA ASP A 137 -15.68 -10.11 -2.85
C ASP A 137 -14.22 -10.44 -3.13
N MET A 138 -13.35 -9.42 -3.16
CA MET A 138 -11.90 -9.51 -3.44
C MET A 138 -11.10 -8.71 -2.40
N GLU A 139 -10.00 -8.04 -2.83
CA GLU A 139 -9.00 -7.43 -1.95
C GLU A 139 -9.53 -6.28 -1.08
N GLY A 140 -8.98 -6.18 0.13
CA GLY A 140 -9.28 -5.09 1.07
C GLY A 140 -8.72 -3.76 0.63
N VAL A 141 -7.39 -3.65 0.55
CA VAL A 141 -6.68 -2.43 0.12
C VAL A 141 -5.63 -2.79 -0.93
N HIS A 142 -5.64 -2.10 -2.05
CA HIS A 142 -4.76 -2.41 -3.17
C HIS A 142 -4.00 -1.17 -3.66
N PHE A 143 -2.67 -1.19 -3.58
CA PHE A 143 -1.77 -0.20 -4.17
C PHE A 143 -1.23 -0.73 -5.49
N ARG A 144 -1.55 -0.07 -6.61
CA ARG A 144 -1.11 -0.51 -7.94
C ARG A 144 -0.85 0.65 -8.90
N THR A 145 -0.49 0.31 -10.13
CA THR A 145 -0.25 1.29 -11.21
C THR A 145 0.82 2.30 -10.80
N SER A 146 1.91 1.81 -10.20
CA SER A 146 3.03 2.60 -9.69
C SER A 146 2.65 3.61 -8.60
N SER A 147 1.76 3.20 -7.70
CA SER A 147 1.48 3.95 -6.47
C SER A 147 2.66 3.80 -5.50
N THR A 148 3.28 4.91 -5.10
CA THR A 148 4.52 4.89 -4.31
C THR A 148 4.38 5.60 -2.97
N ASP A 149 5.25 5.22 -2.01
CA ASP A 149 5.36 5.89 -0.71
C ASP A 149 4.03 5.91 0.08
N GLY A 150 3.15 4.93 -0.20
CA GLY A 150 1.87 4.76 0.48
C GLY A 150 2.04 4.17 1.88
N VAL A 151 1.11 4.49 2.77
CA VAL A 151 1.08 3.96 4.14
C VAL A 151 -0.33 3.47 4.45
N ILE A 152 -0.45 2.23 4.95
CA ILE A 152 -1.64 1.77 5.66
C ILE A 152 -1.26 1.42 7.09
N ARG A 153 -1.97 1.99 8.07
CA ARG A 153 -1.64 1.80 9.48
C ARG A 153 -2.85 1.81 10.40
N ASN A 154 -2.68 1.19 11.58
CA ASN A 154 -3.67 1.21 12.66
C ASN A 154 -5.07 0.76 12.21
N SER A 155 -5.15 0.01 11.11
CA SER A 155 -6.40 -0.33 10.43
C SER A 155 -6.79 -1.78 10.69
N ARG A 156 -8.08 -2.08 10.53
CA ARG A 156 -8.61 -3.42 10.64
C ARG A 156 -9.17 -3.87 9.28
N ILE A 157 -8.68 -5.00 8.77
CA ILE A 157 -9.10 -5.60 7.51
C ILE A 157 -9.50 -7.04 7.77
N TYR A 158 -10.71 -7.44 7.39
CA TYR A 158 -11.21 -8.80 7.63
C TYR A 158 -12.37 -9.10 6.68
N ASP A 159 -12.74 -10.37 6.55
CA ASP A 159 -13.89 -10.81 5.75
C ASP A 159 -13.80 -10.27 4.31
N THR A 160 -12.71 -10.66 3.62
CA THR A 160 -12.44 -10.35 2.21
C THR A 160 -12.31 -11.64 1.40
N GLY A 161 -12.42 -11.57 0.07
CA GLY A 161 -12.33 -12.75 -0.79
C GLY A 161 -13.59 -13.61 -0.78
N ASN A 162 -14.75 -13.01 -0.53
CA ASN A 162 -16.04 -13.72 -0.40
C ASN A 162 -16.54 -14.34 -1.72
N ASP A 163 -15.88 -14.07 -2.85
CA ASP A 163 -16.13 -14.76 -4.11
C ASP A 163 -15.50 -16.18 -4.16
N GLY A 164 -14.69 -16.54 -3.17
CA GLY A 164 -14.13 -17.87 -2.97
C GLY A 164 -13.06 -18.29 -3.97
N ARG A 165 -12.44 -17.33 -4.68
CA ARG A 165 -11.41 -17.61 -5.69
C ARG A 165 -9.96 -17.53 -5.18
N GLY A 166 -9.75 -17.24 -3.89
CA GLY A 166 -8.43 -17.00 -3.33
C GLY A 166 -7.77 -15.71 -3.86
N MET A 167 -8.56 -14.68 -4.12
CA MET A 167 -8.12 -13.36 -4.60
C MET A 167 -8.68 -12.26 -3.68
N GLY A 168 -8.62 -12.51 -2.38
CA GLY A 168 -9.19 -11.65 -1.38
C GLY A 168 -8.15 -11.13 -0.39
N GLU A 169 -6.97 -10.80 -0.88
CA GLU A 169 -5.87 -10.34 -0.05
C GLU A 169 -6.28 -9.16 0.83
N GLY A 170 -5.81 -9.15 2.08
CA GLY A 170 -6.07 -8.04 2.97
C GLY A 170 -5.44 -6.74 2.45
N VAL A 171 -4.13 -6.79 2.16
CA VAL A 171 -3.39 -5.70 1.50
C VAL A 171 -2.59 -6.28 0.33
N TYR A 172 -2.85 -5.77 -0.86
CA TYR A 172 -2.20 -6.18 -2.10
C TYR A 172 -1.35 -5.03 -2.65
N VAL A 173 -0.08 -5.30 -3.00
CA VAL A 173 0.86 -4.29 -3.48
C VAL A 173 1.44 -4.71 -4.82
N GLY A 174 1.24 -3.88 -5.83
CA GLY A 174 1.64 -4.13 -7.22
C GLY A 174 0.57 -4.87 -8.02
N THR A 175 0.96 -5.38 -9.18
CA THR A 175 0.11 -6.12 -10.11
C THR A 175 0.83 -7.37 -10.58
N ALA A 176 0.21 -8.53 -10.40
CA ALA A 176 0.79 -9.83 -10.80
C ALA A 176 1.28 -9.81 -12.26
N ASN A 177 2.45 -10.38 -12.51
CA ASN A 177 3.09 -10.47 -13.81
C ASN A 177 3.31 -9.12 -14.55
N THR A 178 3.34 -8.00 -13.79
CA THR A 178 3.45 -6.65 -14.36
C THR A 178 4.66 -5.91 -13.78
N LEU A 179 5.86 -6.20 -14.29
CA LEU A 179 7.12 -5.62 -13.80
C LEU A 179 7.22 -4.10 -13.96
N SER A 180 6.38 -3.49 -14.79
CA SER A 180 6.27 -2.04 -14.94
C SER A 180 5.48 -1.36 -13.82
N ASP A 181 4.74 -2.13 -13.02
CA ASP A 181 4.08 -1.59 -11.83
C ASP A 181 5.12 -1.37 -10.71
N LYS A 182 5.46 -0.12 -10.48
CA LYS A 182 6.43 0.33 -9.47
C LYS A 182 5.72 0.87 -8.22
N SER A 183 4.79 0.08 -7.68
CA SER A 183 4.15 0.40 -6.39
C SER A 183 5.15 0.18 -5.23
N ASP A 184 6.15 1.07 -5.18
CA ASP A 184 7.34 0.93 -4.33
C ASP A 184 7.18 1.60 -2.97
N ARG A 185 7.92 1.11 -1.98
CA ARG A 185 8.07 1.69 -0.63
C ARG A 185 6.75 1.83 0.13
N ILE A 186 5.83 0.90 -0.12
CA ILE A 186 4.58 0.84 0.63
C ILE A 186 4.86 0.38 2.07
N GLN A 187 4.22 1.01 3.04
CA GLN A 187 4.35 0.71 4.45
C GLN A 187 3.03 0.18 5.02
N ILE A 188 3.07 -0.99 5.64
CA ILE A 188 1.94 -1.70 6.25
C ILE A 188 2.28 -1.84 7.73
N LEU A 189 1.71 -0.95 8.56
CA LEU A 189 2.21 -0.70 9.92
C LEU A 189 1.13 -0.88 10.99
N GLY A 190 1.31 -1.79 11.93
CA GLY A 190 0.45 -1.91 13.11
C GLY A 190 -1.02 -2.19 12.80
N ASN A 191 -1.32 -2.90 11.71
CA ASN A 191 -2.68 -3.27 11.35
C ASN A 191 -3.08 -4.60 11.99
N THR A 192 -4.39 -4.83 12.11
CA THR A 192 -4.96 -6.15 12.36
C THR A 192 -5.61 -6.65 11.08
N ILE A 193 -5.09 -7.72 10.49
CA ILE A 193 -5.54 -8.29 9.22
C ILE A 193 -6.01 -9.72 9.45
N GLY A 194 -7.25 -9.97 9.11
CA GLY A 194 -8.00 -11.20 9.43
C GLY A 194 -8.88 -11.05 10.69
N PRO A 195 -9.63 -12.12 11.05
CA PRO A 195 -9.84 -13.35 10.29
C PRO A 195 -10.73 -13.19 9.04
N GLY A 196 -10.88 -14.28 8.30
CA GLY A 196 -11.79 -14.29 7.13
C GLY A 196 -11.23 -13.55 5.91
N VAL A 197 -9.91 -13.43 5.79
CA VAL A 197 -9.24 -12.96 4.59
C VAL A 197 -9.04 -14.17 3.66
N GLY A 198 -9.72 -14.19 2.52
CA GLY A 198 -9.75 -15.29 1.56
C GLY A 198 -8.66 -15.18 0.48
N GLY A 199 -7.53 -14.75 0.85
CA GLY A 199 -6.24 -14.65 0.18
C GLY A 199 -5.17 -14.47 1.24
N GLU A 200 -3.94 -14.13 0.89
CA GLU A 200 -2.92 -13.77 1.88
C GLU A 200 -3.33 -12.49 2.62
N ASN A 201 -2.98 -12.41 3.92
CA ASN A 201 -3.20 -11.17 4.65
C ASN A 201 -2.45 -9.99 3.99
N VAL A 202 -1.25 -10.27 3.43
CA VAL A 202 -0.46 -9.31 2.63
C VAL A 202 0.21 -10.02 1.47
N ASP A 203 0.05 -9.52 0.25
CA ASP A 203 0.78 -9.98 -0.93
C ASP A 203 1.56 -8.83 -1.59
N ILE A 204 2.88 -9.01 -1.72
CA ILE A 204 3.80 -8.04 -2.34
C ILE A 204 4.28 -8.60 -3.67
N LYS A 205 3.77 -8.04 -4.77
CA LYS A 205 4.04 -8.56 -6.12
C LYS A 205 5.41 -8.17 -6.65
N GLU A 206 5.88 -9.00 -7.58
CA GLU A 206 7.05 -8.72 -8.41
C GLU A 206 6.85 -7.40 -9.19
N GLY A 207 7.93 -6.68 -9.43
CA GLY A 207 7.91 -5.30 -9.96
C GLY A 207 8.01 -4.24 -8.88
N THR A 208 7.67 -4.57 -7.62
CA THR A 208 7.70 -3.63 -6.49
C THR A 208 8.93 -3.81 -5.60
N THR A 209 9.37 -2.73 -4.96
CA THR A 209 10.60 -2.71 -4.15
C THR A 209 10.42 -1.93 -2.86
N GLY A 210 11.07 -2.38 -1.79
CA GLY A 210 11.26 -1.62 -0.56
C GLY A 210 10.02 -1.54 0.34
N ALA A 211 9.09 -2.47 0.23
CA ALA A 211 7.93 -2.52 1.12
C ALA A 211 8.35 -2.81 2.58
N ARG A 212 7.57 -2.31 3.53
CA ARG A 212 7.78 -2.50 4.99
C ARG A 212 6.50 -3.03 5.63
N ILE A 213 6.56 -4.19 6.21
CA ILE A 213 5.47 -4.89 6.90
C ILE A 213 5.86 -5.00 8.36
N ILE A 214 5.40 -4.06 9.20
CA ILE A 214 5.95 -3.90 10.55
C ILE A 214 4.83 -3.84 11.61
N GLY A 215 4.97 -4.65 12.66
CA GLY A 215 4.13 -4.58 13.86
C GLY A 215 2.68 -4.99 13.64
N ASN A 216 2.36 -5.71 12.56
CA ASN A 216 1.00 -6.13 12.28
C ASN A 216 0.62 -7.41 13.04
N THR A 217 -0.68 -7.59 13.25
CA THR A 217 -1.26 -8.83 13.75
C THR A 217 -2.01 -9.51 12.60
N PHE A 218 -1.63 -10.74 12.29
CA PHE A 218 -2.23 -11.56 11.25
C PHE A 218 -3.06 -12.70 11.85
N ASP A 219 -4.25 -12.89 11.32
CA ASP A 219 -5.08 -14.08 11.56
C ASP A 219 -5.42 -14.71 10.21
N GLY A 220 -4.86 -15.90 9.95
CA GLY A 220 -5.05 -16.66 8.72
C GLY A 220 -6.30 -17.52 8.71
N GLY A 221 -7.27 -17.28 9.58
CA GLY A 221 -8.54 -18.03 9.66
C GLY A 221 -9.49 -17.79 8.49
N GLY A 222 -8.97 -17.57 7.29
CA GLY A 222 -9.69 -17.46 6.01
C GLY A 222 -8.93 -18.10 4.86
N LEU A 223 -7.69 -18.50 5.10
CA LEU A 223 -6.82 -19.15 4.12
C LEU A 223 -7.35 -20.54 3.77
N THR A 224 -7.62 -20.81 2.51
CA THR A 224 -8.26 -22.03 2.01
C THR A 224 -7.31 -22.90 1.19
N GLY A 225 -6.18 -22.36 0.73
CA GLY A 225 -5.29 -22.95 -0.27
C GLY A 225 -5.75 -22.68 -1.71
N ALA A 226 -6.88 -21.99 -1.93
CA ALA A 226 -7.30 -21.57 -3.24
C ALA A 226 -6.30 -20.54 -3.79
N ASN A 227 -5.95 -20.65 -5.06
CA ASN A 227 -4.97 -19.75 -5.69
C ASN A 227 -3.64 -19.60 -4.91
N TYR A 228 -3.25 -20.66 -4.16
CA TYR A 228 -2.04 -20.73 -3.34
C TYR A 228 -2.06 -19.80 -2.10
N ASP A 229 -3.23 -19.40 -1.61
CA ASP A 229 -3.42 -18.64 -0.38
C ASP A 229 -3.13 -19.49 0.86
N ASP A 230 -1.88 -19.74 1.17
CA ASP A 230 -1.47 -20.68 2.23
C ASP A 230 -0.50 -20.09 3.27
N SER A 231 -0.32 -18.78 3.27
CA SER A 231 0.50 -18.03 4.23
C SER A 231 -0.11 -16.67 4.59
N TRP A 232 0.32 -16.05 5.70
CA TRP A 232 -0.10 -14.68 6.02
C TRP A 232 0.47 -13.67 5.05
N VAL A 233 1.74 -13.84 4.67
CA VAL A 233 2.46 -12.88 3.82
C VAL A 233 3.21 -13.63 2.74
N ASP A 234 2.94 -13.26 1.50
CA ASP A 234 3.69 -13.72 0.34
C ASP A 234 4.49 -12.57 -0.28
N VAL A 235 5.80 -12.78 -0.43
CA VAL A 235 6.74 -11.77 -0.93
C VAL A 235 7.33 -12.20 -2.25
N LYS A 236 6.94 -11.50 -3.31
CA LYS A 236 7.48 -11.63 -4.67
C LYS A 236 8.24 -10.37 -5.11
N GLY A 237 8.12 -9.27 -4.35
CA GLY A 237 8.87 -8.02 -4.54
C GLY A 237 10.31 -8.09 -4.00
N ASN A 238 11.10 -7.04 -4.21
CA ASN A 238 12.48 -6.95 -3.75
C ASN A 238 12.65 -6.04 -2.51
N ASP A 239 13.69 -6.32 -1.71
CA ASP A 239 14.14 -5.48 -0.59
C ASP A 239 13.04 -5.22 0.45
N VAL A 240 12.24 -6.24 0.74
CA VAL A 240 11.11 -6.14 1.69
C VAL A 240 11.58 -6.36 3.12
N LEU A 241 11.12 -5.52 4.05
CA LEU A 241 11.33 -5.70 5.49
C LEU A 241 10.05 -6.22 6.14
N VAL A 242 10.12 -7.40 6.74
CA VAL A 242 9.03 -8.03 7.51
C VAL A 242 9.47 -8.11 8.98
N GLN A 243 8.94 -7.22 9.81
CA GLN A 243 9.49 -7.01 11.15
C GLN A 243 8.42 -6.92 12.24
N ASP A 244 8.69 -7.52 13.39
CA ASP A 244 7.90 -7.41 14.63
C ASP A 244 6.40 -7.71 14.47
N ASN A 245 6.03 -8.56 13.49
CA ASN A 245 4.66 -8.98 13.28
C ASN A 245 4.34 -10.21 14.15
N THR A 246 3.05 -10.37 14.44
CA THR A 246 2.52 -11.56 15.14
C THR A 246 1.48 -12.23 14.25
N GLY A 247 1.59 -13.56 14.05
CA GLY A 247 0.65 -14.31 13.21
C GLY A 247 0.12 -15.55 13.90
N THR A 248 -1.15 -15.88 13.62
CA THR A 248 -1.86 -17.06 14.12
C THR A 248 -2.77 -17.64 13.04
N ALA A 249 -3.24 -18.87 13.24
CA ALA A 249 -4.28 -19.51 12.42
C ALA A 249 -3.98 -19.62 10.92
N THR A 250 -2.70 -19.76 10.52
CA THR A 250 -2.39 -20.06 9.11
C THR A 250 -2.77 -21.49 8.76
N SER A 251 -3.05 -21.72 7.48
CA SER A 251 -3.29 -23.06 6.92
C SER A 251 -1.98 -23.85 6.71
N ASN A 252 -0.88 -23.19 6.32
CA ASN A 252 0.40 -23.84 6.03
C ASN A 252 1.57 -23.04 6.64
N ASP A 253 2.12 -22.06 5.95
CA ASP A 253 3.28 -21.29 6.40
C ASP A 253 2.88 -19.95 7.06
N GLY A 254 3.80 -19.32 7.76
CA GLY A 254 3.61 -17.96 8.25
C GLY A 254 3.90 -16.93 7.16
N TYR A 255 5.10 -16.97 6.66
CA TYR A 255 5.62 -16.06 5.64
C TYR A 255 6.28 -16.85 4.53
N GLN A 256 6.11 -16.41 3.29
CA GLN A 256 6.74 -17.02 2.13
C GLN A 256 7.49 -15.97 1.29
N THR A 257 8.54 -16.41 0.57
CA THR A 257 9.17 -15.63 -0.50
C THR A 257 9.16 -16.46 -1.78
N HIS A 258 8.85 -15.84 -2.91
CA HIS A 258 8.80 -16.50 -4.21
C HIS A 258 9.50 -15.69 -5.30
N THR A 259 10.09 -16.39 -6.27
CA THR A 259 10.56 -15.80 -7.53
C THR A 259 9.56 -16.14 -8.65
N GLN A 260 8.57 -15.26 -8.85
CA GLN A 260 7.63 -15.39 -9.97
C GLN A 260 8.25 -14.96 -11.29
N GLN A 261 9.17 -14.00 -11.24
CA GLN A 261 9.91 -13.50 -12.39
C GLN A 261 11.41 -13.45 -12.07
N PRO A 262 12.32 -13.75 -13.01
CA PRO A 262 13.75 -13.69 -12.76
C PRO A 262 14.22 -12.38 -12.15
N GLY A 263 15.01 -12.45 -11.07
CA GLY A 263 15.54 -11.29 -10.34
C GLY A 263 14.57 -10.64 -9.36
N TRP A 264 13.42 -11.27 -9.10
CA TRP A 264 12.44 -10.77 -8.12
C TRP A 264 12.26 -11.74 -6.94
N GLY A 265 11.68 -11.23 -5.84
CA GLY A 265 11.54 -11.96 -4.58
C GLY A 265 12.83 -12.01 -3.76
N CYS A 266 13.75 -11.06 -3.96
CA CYS A 266 15.07 -11.05 -3.35
C CYS A 266 15.25 -9.92 -2.34
N GLY A 267 16.25 -10.05 -1.45
CA GLY A 267 16.60 -9.01 -0.48
C GLY A 267 15.64 -8.90 0.71
N THR A 268 14.74 -9.85 0.90
CA THR A 268 13.80 -9.81 2.04
C THR A 268 14.52 -10.07 3.36
N ILE A 269 14.16 -9.27 4.38
CA ILE A 269 14.67 -9.41 5.76
C ILE A 269 13.50 -9.70 6.69
N PHE A 270 13.57 -10.83 7.40
CA PHE A 270 12.62 -11.21 8.45
C PHE A 270 13.27 -11.03 9.82
N LYS A 271 12.66 -10.22 10.72
CA LYS A 271 13.22 -9.88 12.01
C LYS A 271 12.14 -9.72 13.08
N GLY A 272 12.31 -10.34 14.23
CA GLY A 272 11.46 -10.13 15.42
C GLY A 272 10.01 -10.62 15.28
N ASN A 273 9.68 -11.39 14.23
CA ASN A 273 8.32 -11.88 14.03
C ASN A 273 8.00 -13.06 15.00
N LYS A 274 6.75 -13.14 15.40
CA LYS A 274 6.23 -14.18 16.31
C LYS A 274 5.15 -14.98 15.58
N SER A 275 5.42 -16.26 15.33
CA SER A 275 4.55 -17.15 14.55
C SER A 275 3.97 -18.24 15.43
N ASN A 276 2.64 -18.37 15.43
CA ASN A 276 1.94 -19.50 16.04
C ASN A 276 1.33 -20.38 14.94
N LEU A 277 1.94 -21.53 14.70
CA LEU A 277 1.58 -22.51 13.68
C LEU A 277 0.90 -23.76 14.27
N THR A 278 0.38 -23.69 15.48
CA THR A 278 -0.22 -24.87 16.14
C THR A 278 -1.45 -25.41 15.41
N SER A 279 -2.19 -24.58 14.69
CA SER A 279 -3.34 -24.96 13.86
C SER A 279 -3.02 -25.31 12.43
N ALA A 280 -1.77 -25.09 11.97
CA ALA A 280 -1.39 -25.34 10.58
C ALA A 280 -1.43 -26.85 10.25
N THR A 281 -2.10 -27.19 9.15
CA THR A 281 -2.30 -28.58 8.69
C THR A 281 -1.63 -28.86 7.34
N GLY A 282 -1.14 -27.85 6.65
CA GLY A 282 -0.46 -27.94 5.37
C GLY A 282 0.83 -28.77 5.41
N THR A 283 1.50 -28.89 4.29
CA THR A 283 2.65 -29.77 4.16
C THR A 283 3.94 -29.18 4.68
N THR A 284 4.18 -27.89 4.48
CA THR A 284 5.44 -27.22 4.84
C THR A 284 5.45 -26.79 6.30
N ARG A 285 4.54 -25.97 6.73
CA ARG A 285 4.33 -25.50 8.12
C ARG A 285 5.58 -24.90 8.76
N LEU A 286 6.25 -24.01 8.01
CA LEU A 286 7.38 -23.22 8.50
C LEU A 286 6.90 -21.80 8.87
N ALA A 287 7.50 -21.21 9.90
CA ALA A 287 7.22 -19.81 10.18
C ALA A 287 7.62 -18.92 9.02
N ILE A 288 8.77 -19.20 8.40
CA ILE A 288 9.29 -18.47 7.24
C ILE A 288 9.79 -19.52 6.24
N ASN A 289 9.09 -19.66 5.13
CA ASN A 289 9.43 -20.55 4.03
C ASN A 289 10.05 -19.75 2.89
N VAL A 290 11.34 -19.90 2.68
CA VAL A 290 12.09 -19.27 1.58
C VAL A 290 12.10 -20.24 0.41
N THR A 291 11.10 -20.14 -0.49
CA THR A 291 10.93 -21.10 -1.59
C THR A 291 11.94 -20.87 -2.73
N ASN A 292 12.46 -19.65 -2.83
CA ASN A 292 13.37 -19.19 -3.87
C ASN A 292 14.84 -19.09 -3.42
N PHE A 293 15.21 -19.87 -2.40
CA PHE A 293 16.60 -19.93 -1.95
C PHE A 293 17.49 -20.49 -3.05
N GLY A 294 18.31 -19.65 -3.63
CA GLY A 294 19.17 -20.03 -4.74
C GLY A 294 20.11 -18.92 -5.20
N ALA A 295 20.88 -19.18 -6.26
CA ALA A 295 21.90 -18.28 -6.77
C ALA A 295 21.33 -16.91 -7.17
N GLY A 296 21.89 -15.84 -6.63
CA GLY A 296 21.57 -14.44 -6.97
C GLY A 296 20.36 -13.85 -6.21
N CYS A 297 19.70 -14.65 -5.38
CA CYS A 297 18.60 -14.17 -4.55
C CYS A 297 18.94 -14.38 -3.06
N THR A 298 19.02 -13.31 -2.30
CA THR A 298 19.33 -13.36 -0.85
C THR A 298 18.09 -13.08 -0.04
N THR A 299 17.84 -13.89 0.98
CA THR A 299 16.84 -13.67 2.03
C THR A 299 17.52 -13.82 3.37
N THR A 300 17.26 -12.92 4.30
CA THR A 300 17.82 -12.98 5.65
C THR A 300 16.72 -13.31 6.66
N VAL A 301 16.92 -14.39 7.41
CA VAL A 301 16.06 -14.74 8.55
C VAL A 301 16.85 -14.53 9.83
N HIS A 302 16.50 -13.52 10.62
CA HIS A 302 17.19 -13.17 11.84
C HIS A 302 16.80 -14.08 13.01
N SER A 303 17.74 -14.36 13.90
CA SER A 303 17.53 -15.22 15.10
C SER A 303 16.48 -14.70 16.09
N SER A 304 16.10 -13.43 15.98
CA SER A 304 15.04 -12.82 16.79
C SER A 304 13.62 -13.25 16.39
N ASN A 305 13.44 -13.95 15.25
CA ASN A 305 12.15 -14.53 14.92
C ASN A 305 11.86 -15.76 15.79
N THR A 306 10.60 -15.95 16.18
CA THR A 306 10.18 -17.08 17.02
C THR A 306 9.00 -17.83 16.40
N VAL A 307 8.92 -19.13 16.71
CA VAL A 307 7.83 -20.00 16.25
C VAL A 307 7.34 -20.90 17.36
N THR A 308 6.03 -21.12 17.41
CA THR A 308 5.36 -22.14 18.23
C THR A 308 4.56 -23.05 17.30
N GLY A 309 4.69 -24.36 17.46
CA GLY A 309 4.07 -25.34 16.55
C GLY A 309 4.77 -25.45 15.20
N GLY A 310 4.09 -26.05 14.23
CA GLY A 310 4.62 -26.28 12.90
C GLY A 310 5.81 -27.23 12.83
N LYS A 311 6.66 -27.10 11.82
CA LYS A 311 7.87 -27.89 11.61
C LYS A 311 9.17 -27.15 11.91
N GLY A 312 9.11 -25.86 12.20
CA GLY A 312 10.28 -25.07 12.52
C GLY A 312 10.21 -23.62 12.08
N LEU A 313 11.34 -22.92 12.32
CA LEU A 313 11.41 -21.49 12.01
C LEU A 313 11.53 -21.24 10.51
N THR A 314 12.48 -21.89 9.85
CA THR A 314 12.77 -21.64 8.42
C THR A 314 13.54 -22.81 7.81
N ASN A 315 13.59 -22.82 6.47
CA ASN A 315 14.35 -23.80 5.67
C ASN A 315 15.75 -23.32 5.25
N ILE A 316 16.17 -22.12 5.67
CA ILE A 316 17.50 -21.57 5.40
C ILE A 316 18.28 -21.31 6.70
N ALA A 317 19.56 -20.99 6.57
CA ALA A 317 20.39 -20.63 7.72
C ALA A 317 19.89 -19.35 8.39
N VAL A 318 19.87 -19.37 9.73
CA VAL A 318 19.47 -18.21 10.54
C VAL A 318 20.67 -17.33 10.79
N THR A 319 20.49 -16.03 10.65
CA THR A 319 21.52 -15.00 10.90
C THR A 319 21.37 -14.47 12.35
N PRO A 320 22.46 -14.24 13.09
CA PRO A 320 22.44 -13.66 14.43
C PRO A 320 21.78 -12.29 14.55
#